data_139e83b183f362465ae6f8f7c7ac2d4d
#
_entry.id   139e83b183f362465ae6f8f7c7ac2d4d
#
_cell.length_a   1.000
_cell.length_b   1.000
_cell.length_c   1.000
_cell.angle_alpha   90.00
_cell.angle_beta   90.00
_cell.angle_gamma   90.00
#
_symmetry.space_group_name_H-M   'P 1'
#
loop_
_entity.id
_entity.type
_entity.pdbx_description
1 polymer ?
#
loop_
_entity_poly.entity_id
_entity_poly.type
_entity_poly.pdbx_seq_one_letter_code
_entity_poly.pdbx_strand_id
1 'polypeptide(L)'
;MAGDPSLVQLLWILIAAVGARGLAMGLNRIIDRKIDAENPRTESRHLASGSMSLKTAWTLCGIFLIMLVGGAAMLNPLCLYLSPIPVVAFIIYPYMKRFTWMCHWWLGGCLALAPAGAWVAITGEISSNSWYPELLSVSIGVLIWIAAFDLGYAQMDIESDKKTGVNSFPARFQPPTTMAVMLFSIPIWAAAFSVISVLGTLISLGLVTIVLVASGNQFQKWWFRAHVSTGWILLFAMQLS
;
A
#
# COMPACT_ATOMS: atom_id res chain seq x y z
N MET A 1 -19.25 -1.97 -13.64
CA MET A 1 -18.22 -2.82 -13.03
C MET A 1 -17.53 -3.64 -14.11
N ALA A 2 -16.33 -4.21 -13.83
CA ALA A 2 -15.53 -4.94 -14.83
C ALA A 2 -16.12 -6.29 -15.31
N GLY A 3 -17.29 -6.71 -14.82
CA GLY A 3 -17.86 -8.04 -15.03
C GLY A 3 -17.34 -9.09 -14.03
N ASP A 4 -17.87 -10.32 -14.10
CA ASP A 4 -17.49 -11.42 -13.21
C ASP A 4 -16.24 -12.12 -13.76
N PRO A 5 -15.11 -12.11 -13.01
CA PRO A 5 -13.90 -12.78 -13.43
C PRO A 5 -14.05 -14.31 -13.34
N SER A 6 -13.46 -15.03 -14.30
CA SER A 6 -13.34 -16.48 -14.21
C SER A 6 -12.41 -16.91 -13.07
N LEU A 7 -12.57 -18.14 -12.55
CA LEU A 7 -11.67 -18.67 -11.52
C LEU A 7 -10.19 -18.69 -11.97
N VAL A 8 -9.93 -18.90 -13.26
CA VAL A 8 -8.58 -18.87 -13.84
C VAL A 8 -8.01 -17.44 -13.80
N GLN A 9 -8.82 -16.43 -14.15
CA GLN A 9 -8.39 -15.03 -14.03
C GLN A 9 -8.10 -14.65 -12.57
N LEU A 10 -8.97 -15.04 -11.63
CA LEU A 10 -8.74 -14.81 -10.21
C LEU A 10 -7.43 -15.45 -9.71
N LEU A 11 -7.13 -16.66 -10.14
CA LEU A 11 -5.88 -17.35 -9.80
C LEU A 11 -4.65 -16.55 -10.31
N TRP A 12 -4.67 -16.12 -11.56
CA TRP A 12 -3.55 -15.36 -12.13
C TRP A 12 -3.43 -13.96 -11.52
N ILE A 13 -4.55 -13.29 -11.22
CA ILE A 13 -4.55 -12.04 -10.44
C ILE A 13 -3.89 -12.25 -9.07
N LEU A 14 -4.24 -13.34 -8.38
CA LEU A 14 -3.66 -13.66 -7.06
C LEU A 14 -2.15 -13.93 -7.17
N ILE A 15 -1.72 -14.71 -8.16
CA ILE A 15 -0.30 -14.98 -8.40
C ILE A 15 0.46 -13.67 -8.67
N ALA A 16 -0.07 -12.81 -9.54
CA ALA A 16 0.53 -11.51 -9.83
C ALA A 16 0.57 -10.60 -8.60
N ALA A 17 -0.49 -10.57 -7.79
CA ALA A 17 -0.57 -9.78 -6.56
C ALA A 17 0.43 -10.26 -5.49
N VAL A 18 0.58 -11.58 -5.30
CA VAL A 18 1.60 -12.16 -4.41
C VAL A 18 3.00 -11.80 -4.92
N GLY A 19 3.23 -11.92 -6.22
CA GLY A 19 4.49 -11.51 -6.86
C GLY A 19 4.79 -10.02 -6.64
N ALA A 20 3.81 -9.14 -6.88
CA ALA A 20 3.93 -7.70 -6.65
C ALA A 20 4.26 -7.38 -5.19
N ARG A 21 3.52 -7.96 -4.24
CA ARG A 21 3.73 -7.73 -2.80
C ARG A 21 5.10 -8.24 -2.35
N GLY A 22 5.46 -9.47 -2.76
CA GLY A 22 6.74 -10.07 -2.40
C GLY A 22 7.92 -9.29 -2.97
N LEU A 23 7.85 -8.85 -4.23
CA LEU A 23 8.87 -8.04 -4.88
C LEU A 23 9.04 -6.68 -4.17
N ALA A 24 7.95 -5.96 -3.92
CA ALA A 24 7.98 -4.67 -3.24
C ALA A 24 8.60 -4.78 -1.85
N MET A 25 8.20 -5.78 -1.06
CA MET A 25 8.77 -6.03 0.27
C MET A 25 10.24 -6.45 0.20
N GLY A 26 10.61 -7.33 -0.73
CA GLY A 26 11.99 -7.79 -0.91
C GLY A 26 12.93 -6.66 -1.28
N LEU A 27 12.55 -5.84 -2.27
CA LEU A 27 13.32 -4.66 -2.68
C LEU A 27 13.48 -3.66 -1.52
N ASN A 28 12.40 -3.38 -0.80
CA ASN A 28 12.45 -2.50 0.35
C ASN A 28 13.46 -3.00 1.40
N ARG A 29 13.45 -4.30 1.74
CA ARG A 29 14.39 -4.90 2.70
C ARG A 29 15.84 -4.88 2.23
N ILE A 30 16.08 -5.13 0.93
CA ILE A 30 17.43 -5.12 0.37
C ILE A 30 18.02 -3.71 0.38
N ILE A 31 17.24 -2.73 -0.08
CA ILE A 31 17.69 -1.34 -0.23
C ILE A 31 17.89 -0.70 1.14
N ASP A 32 16.99 -0.99 2.09
CA ASP A 32 17.00 -0.35 3.41
C ASP A 32 17.77 -1.11 4.48
N ARG A 33 18.42 -2.24 4.15
CA ARG A 33 19.03 -3.13 5.16
C ARG A 33 19.95 -2.43 6.16
N LYS A 34 20.67 -1.36 5.73
CA LYS A 34 21.55 -0.59 6.62
C LYS A 34 20.76 0.30 7.57
N ILE A 35 19.75 1.00 7.04
CA ILE A 35 18.85 1.83 7.84
C ILE A 35 18.05 0.96 8.83
N ASP A 36 17.59 -0.20 8.38
CA ASP A 36 16.87 -1.17 9.22
C ASP A 36 17.73 -1.68 10.38
N ALA A 37 19.03 -1.86 10.17
CA ALA A 37 19.96 -2.30 11.21
C ALA A 37 20.25 -1.24 12.30
N GLU A 38 20.03 0.04 11.98
CA GLU A 38 20.21 1.15 12.93
C GLU A 38 18.93 1.53 13.67
N ASN A 39 17.78 0.94 13.31
CA ASN A 39 16.49 1.20 13.94
C ASN A 39 16.11 0.04 14.88
N PRO A 40 15.96 0.27 16.21
CA PRO A 40 15.63 -0.77 17.19
C PRO A 40 14.38 -1.59 16.87
N ARG A 41 13.40 -0.99 16.14
CA ARG A 41 12.19 -1.68 15.73
C ARG A 41 12.42 -2.67 14.58
N THR A 42 13.45 -2.45 13.77
CA THR A 42 13.68 -3.21 12.53
C THR A 42 15.01 -3.95 12.48
N GLU A 43 15.90 -3.79 13.44
CA GLU A 43 17.21 -4.45 13.52
C GLU A 43 17.12 -5.98 13.53
N SER A 44 16.03 -6.53 14.08
CA SER A 44 15.76 -7.98 14.10
C SER A 44 15.31 -8.56 12.76
N ARG A 45 15.09 -7.73 11.74
CA ARG A 45 14.71 -8.18 10.39
C ARG A 45 15.83 -9.03 9.77
N HIS A 46 15.46 -10.08 9.05
CA HIS A 46 16.40 -11.10 8.56
C HIS A 46 17.61 -10.56 7.80
N LEU A 47 17.44 -9.51 6.96
CA LEU A 47 18.57 -8.90 6.24
C LEU A 47 19.37 -7.91 7.10
N ALA A 48 18.71 -7.21 8.02
CA ALA A 48 19.35 -6.28 8.95
C ALA A 48 20.19 -7.03 9.98
N SER A 49 19.65 -8.12 10.54
CA SER A 49 20.32 -8.99 11.50
C SER A 49 21.37 -9.94 10.90
N GLY A 50 21.44 -10.02 9.55
CA GLY A 50 22.33 -10.97 8.87
C GLY A 50 21.85 -12.43 8.86
N SER A 51 20.64 -12.73 9.37
CA SER A 51 20.09 -14.10 9.38
C SER A 51 19.67 -14.60 7.98
N MET A 52 19.61 -13.72 7.00
CA MET A 52 19.37 -14.03 5.59
C MET A 52 20.46 -13.44 4.69
N SER A 53 20.96 -14.22 3.75
CA SER A 53 21.94 -13.71 2.78
C SER A 53 21.31 -12.79 1.74
N LEU A 54 22.08 -11.80 1.25
CA LEU A 54 21.66 -10.97 0.13
C LEU A 54 21.34 -11.78 -1.12
N LYS A 55 22.09 -12.86 -1.36
CA LYS A 55 21.85 -13.77 -2.50
C LYS A 55 20.46 -14.39 -2.41
N THR A 56 20.07 -14.89 -1.24
CA THR A 56 18.73 -15.44 -1.00
C THR A 56 17.66 -14.39 -1.24
N ALA A 57 17.85 -13.17 -0.73
CA ALA A 57 16.89 -12.09 -0.91
C ALA A 57 16.68 -11.71 -2.39
N TRP A 58 17.78 -11.60 -3.17
CA TRP A 58 17.69 -11.34 -4.61
C TRP A 58 17.06 -12.50 -5.39
N THR A 59 17.33 -13.75 -5.00
CA THR A 59 16.67 -14.92 -5.60
C THR A 59 15.15 -14.86 -5.37
N LEU A 60 14.71 -14.53 -4.15
CA LEU A 60 13.28 -14.36 -3.84
C LEU A 60 12.67 -13.22 -4.65
N CYS A 61 13.36 -12.09 -4.78
CA CYS A 61 12.89 -11.00 -5.65
C CYS A 61 12.74 -11.43 -7.11
N GLY A 62 13.67 -12.25 -7.62
CA GLY A 62 13.58 -12.84 -8.97
C GLY A 62 12.34 -13.75 -9.12
N ILE A 63 12.07 -14.60 -8.14
CA ILE A 63 10.86 -15.46 -8.13
C ILE A 63 9.59 -14.60 -8.12
N PHE A 64 9.53 -13.59 -7.25
CA PHE A 64 8.38 -12.70 -7.18
C PHE A 64 8.18 -11.85 -8.45
N LEU A 65 9.27 -11.44 -9.10
CA LEU A 65 9.20 -10.77 -10.40
C LEU A 65 8.63 -11.70 -11.47
N ILE A 66 9.06 -12.96 -11.50
CA ILE A 66 8.51 -13.97 -12.43
C ILE A 66 7.02 -14.20 -12.15
N MET A 67 6.61 -14.27 -10.89
CA MET A 67 5.19 -14.40 -10.52
C MET A 67 4.37 -13.21 -11.00
N LEU A 68 4.87 -11.98 -10.80
CA LEU A 68 4.19 -10.75 -11.24
C LEU A 68 4.04 -10.71 -12.76
N VAL A 69 5.15 -10.82 -13.48
CA VAL A 69 5.18 -10.70 -14.95
C VAL A 69 4.52 -11.89 -15.61
N GLY A 70 4.77 -13.11 -15.12
CA GLY A 70 4.14 -14.34 -15.60
C GLY A 70 2.63 -14.33 -15.37
N GLY A 71 2.16 -13.93 -14.19
CA GLY A 71 0.73 -13.74 -13.91
C GLY A 71 0.10 -12.71 -14.84
N ALA A 72 0.77 -11.57 -15.06
CA ALA A 72 0.31 -10.55 -16.00
C ALA A 72 0.22 -11.08 -17.45
N ALA A 73 1.21 -11.85 -17.89
CA ALA A 73 1.23 -12.46 -19.23
C ALA A 73 0.07 -13.46 -19.45
N MET A 74 -0.29 -14.19 -18.41
CA MET A 74 -1.39 -15.17 -18.46
C MET A 74 -2.78 -14.52 -18.40
N LEU A 75 -2.88 -13.26 -18.00
CA LEU A 75 -4.13 -12.51 -17.95
C LEU A 75 -4.49 -11.94 -19.33
N ASN A 76 -3.69 -11.02 -19.83
CA ASN A 76 -3.86 -10.44 -21.17
C ASN A 76 -2.59 -9.68 -21.60
N PRO A 77 -2.42 -9.38 -22.92
CA PRO A 77 -1.24 -8.65 -23.41
C PRO A 77 -1.05 -7.26 -22.80
N LEU A 78 -2.14 -6.58 -22.44
CA LEU A 78 -2.08 -5.25 -21.86
C LEU A 78 -1.53 -5.29 -20.44
N CYS A 79 -1.93 -6.29 -19.62
CA CYS A 79 -1.36 -6.52 -18.30
C CYS A 79 0.16 -6.73 -18.38
N LEU A 80 0.61 -7.53 -19.33
CA LEU A 80 2.05 -7.76 -19.55
C LEU A 80 2.75 -6.45 -19.93
N TYR A 81 2.18 -5.67 -20.85
CA TYR A 81 2.74 -4.38 -21.29
C TYR A 81 2.84 -3.37 -20.15
N LEU A 82 1.88 -3.35 -19.25
CA LEU A 82 1.83 -2.44 -18.10
C LEU A 82 2.61 -2.94 -16.87
N SER A 83 3.01 -4.20 -16.84
CA SER A 83 3.71 -4.81 -15.69
C SER A 83 5.03 -4.12 -15.27
N PRO A 84 5.78 -3.41 -16.12
CA PRO A 84 6.93 -2.63 -15.70
C PRO A 84 6.59 -1.43 -14.78
N ILE A 85 5.37 -0.88 -14.87
CA ILE A 85 4.98 0.29 -14.08
C ILE A 85 5.06 0.01 -12.57
N PRO A 86 4.40 -1.03 -12.01
CA PRO A 86 4.53 -1.36 -10.59
C PRO A 86 5.97 -1.73 -10.22
N VAL A 87 6.72 -2.41 -11.07
CA VAL A 87 8.13 -2.76 -10.80
C VAL A 87 8.98 -1.50 -10.58
N VAL A 88 8.87 -0.52 -11.48
CA VAL A 88 9.58 0.77 -11.36
C VAL A 88 9.14 1.53 -10.10
N ALA A 89 7.82 1.56 -9.83
CA ALA A 89 7.29 2.22 -8.64
C ALA A 89 7.84 1.58 -7.33
N PHE A 90 7.97 0.25 -7.29
CA PHE A 90 8.50 -0.49 -6.13
C PHE A 90 10.00 -0.28 -5.95
N ILE A 91 10.76 -0.12 -7.04
CA ILE A 91 12.20 0.22 -6.97
C ILE A 91 12.37 1.64 -6.43
N ILE A 92 11.59 2.60 -6.90
CA ILE A 92 11.70 4.00 -6.51
C ILE A 92 11.31 4.21 -5.03
N TYR A 93 10.31 3.49 -4.52
CA TYR A 93 9.74 3.69 -3.19
C TYR A 93 10.81 3.74 -2.05
N PRO A 94 11.73 2.77 -1.89
CA PRO A 94 12.71 2.83 -0.81
C PRO A 94 13.68 4.02 -0.92
N TYR A 95 13.89 4.54 -2.13
CA TYR A 95 14.74 5.71 -2.33
C TYR A 95 14.00 7.01 -2.01
N MET A 96 12.67 7.08 -2.22
CA MET A 96 11.89 8.30 -1.98
C MET A 96 12.12 8.87 -0.57
N LYS A 97 12.14 8.04 0.44
CA LYS A 97 12.35 8.47 1.82
C LYS A 97 13.75 9.06 2.10
N ARG A 98 14.71 8.91 1.16
CA ARG A 98 16.04 9.53 1.25
C ARG A 98 16.07 10.94 0.70
N PHE A 99 15.11 11.28 -0.16
CA PHE A 99 15.07 12.56 -0.88
C PHE A 99 13.88 13.43 -0.48
N THR A 100 12.74 12.81 -0.11
CA THR A 100 11.50 13.55 0.10
C THR A 100 10.62 12.95 1.19
N TRP A 101 9.91 13.81 1.88
CA TRP A 101 8.88 13.45 2.86
C TRP A 101 7.60 12.90 2.22
N MET A 102 7.46 12.96 0.90
CA MET A 102 6.30 12.43 0.17
C MET A 102 6.33 10.90 0.00
N CYS A 103 7.28 10.19 0.60
CA CYS A 103 7.41 8.73 0.52
C CYS A 103 6.14 7.97 0.92
N HIS A 104 5.34 8.50 1.86
CA HIS A 104 4.08 7.91 2.31
C HIS A 104 3.01 7.91 1.20
N TRP A 105 2.88 9.02 0.46
CA TRP A 105 1.97 9.11 -0.69
C TRP A 105 2.47 8.29 -1.87
N TRP A 106 3.79 8.18 -2.05
CA TRP A 106 4.35 7.27 -3.05
C TRP A 106 3.99 5.82 -2.73
N LEU A 107 4.11 5.39 -1.48
CA LEU A 107 3.65 4.07 -1.03
C LEU A 107 2.16 3.89 -1.31
N GLY A 108 1.35 4.87 -0.95
CA GLY A 108 -0.08 4.88 -1.28
C GLY A 108 -0.34 4.72 -2.78
N GLY A 109 0.43 5.44 -3.61
CA GLY A 109 0.40 5.33 -5.07
C GLY A 109 0.75 3.93 -5.58
N CYS A 110 1.77 3.30 -5.00
CA CYS A 110 2.12 1.91 -5.34
C CYS A 110 0.96 0.94 -5.08
N LEU A 111 0.22 1.12 -3.98
CA LEU A 111 -0.93 0.27 -3.67
C LEU A 111 -2.17 0.65 -4.48
N ALA A 112 -2.30 1.91 -4.86
CA ALA A 112 -3.37 2.40 -5.74
C ALA A 112 -3.33 1.80 -7.15
N LEU A 113 -2.19 1.26 -7.58
CA LEU A 113 -2.08 0.49 -8.82
C LEU A 113 -2.84 -0.84 -8.77
N ALA A 114 -3.15 -1.37 -7.58
CA ALA A 114 -3.82 -2.66 -7.46
C ALA A 114 -5.25 -2.67 -8.02
N PRO A 115 -6.16 -1.74 -7.66
CA PRO A 115 -7.49 -1.70 -8.28
C PRO A 115 -7.43 -1.44 -9.79
N ALA A 116 -6.52 -0.57 -10.26
CA ALA A 116 -6.33 -0.32 -11.68
C ALA A 116 -5.82 -1.57 -12.42
N GLY A 117 -4.85 -2.28 -11.84
CA GLY A 117 -4.33 -3.53 -12.37
C GLY A 117 -5.39 -4.64 -12.42
N ALA A 118 -6.21 -4.77 -11.37
CA ALA A 118 -7.32 -5.73 -11.34
C ALA A 118 -8.37 -5.42 -12.42
N TRP A 119 -8.68 -4.14 -12.64
CA TRP A 119 -9.56 -3.71 -13.72
C TRP A 119 -9.02 -4.16 -15.09
N VAL A 120 -7.78 -3.79 -15.42
CA VAL A 120 -7.14 -4.18 -16.69
C VAL A 120 -7.05 -5.70 -16.84
N ALA A 121 -6.82 -6.43 -15.75
CA ALA A 121 -6.76 -7.89 -15.75
C ALA A 121 -8.09 -8.53 -16.18
N ILE A 122 -9.21 -7.93 -15.80
CA ILE A 122 -10.55 -8.46 -16.09
C ILE A 122 -11.05 -7.98 -17.45
N THR A 123 -10.89 -6.69 -17.76
CA THR A 123 -11.46 -6.05 -18.96
C THR A 123 -10.54 -6.11 -20.18
N GLY A 124 -9.22 -6.16 -19.99
CA GLY A 124 -8.24 -6.02 -21.09
C GLY A 124 -8.14 -4.61 -21.66
N GLU A 125 -8.70 -3.59 -20.99
CA GLU A 125 -8.78 -2.21 -21.49
C GLU A 125 -8.23 -1.21 -20.45
N ILE A 126 -7.63 -0.11 -20.95
CA ILE A 126 -7.23 1.03 -20.11
C ILE A 126 -8.36 2.06 -20.05
N SER A 127 -9.03 2.30 -21.17
CA SER A 127 -10.08 3.31 -21.29
C SER A 127 -11.44 2.68 -21.39
N SER A 128 -12.28 2.94 -20.42
CA SER A 128 -13.72 2.72 -20.52
C SER A 128 -14.42 3.88 -19.84
N ASN A 129 -15.70 4.08 -20.16
CA ASN A 129 -16.55 5.04 -19.46
C ASN A 129 -16.69 4.73 -17.97
N SER A 130 -16.28 3.54 -17.55
CA SER A 130 -16.29 3.05 -16.15
C SER A 130 -15.05 3.43 -15.35
N TRP A 131 -14.04 4.11 -15.94
CA TRP A 131 -12.91 4.63 -15.17
C TRP A 131 -13.32 5.71 -14.17
N TYR A 132 -14.28 6.52 -14.52
CA TYR A 132 -14.78 7.59 -13.68
C TYR A 132 -16.30 7.44 -13.52
N PRO A 133 -16.83 7.58 -12.29
CA PRO A 133 -16.07 7.93 -11.07
C PRO A 133 -15.43 6.73 -10.34
N GLU A 134 -15.83 5.50 -10.60
CA GLU A 134 -15.63 4.35 -9.69
C GLU A 134 -14.16 3.97 -9.54
N LEU A 135 -13.48 3.57 -10.61
CA LEU A 135 -12.12 3.05 -10.50
C LEU A 135 -11.12 4.13 -10.06
N LEU A 136 -11.26 5.35 -10.60
CA LEU A 136 -10.39 6.47 -10.23
C LEU A 136 -10.61 6.83 -8.75
N SER A 137 -11.86 6.91 -8.30
CA SER A 137 -12.19 7.19 -6.90
C SER A 137 -11.61 6.13 -5.97
N VAL A 138 -11.78 4.85 -6.28
CA VAL A 138 -11.19 3.75 -5.48
C VAL A 138 -9.68 3.85 -5.43
N SER A 139 -9.02 4.10 -6.55
CA SER A 139 -7.55 4.23 -6.61
C SER A 139 -7.05 5.42 -5.78
N ILE A 140 -7.71 6.58 -5.88
CA ILE A 140 -7.40 7.75 -5.04
C ILE A 140 -7.67 7.45 -3.57
N GLY A 141 -8.79 6.79 -3.27
CA GLY A 141 -9.14 6.35 -1.92
C GLY A 141 -8.05 5.48 -1.31
N VAL A 142 -7.57 4.48 -2.04
CA VAL A 142 -6.45 3.61 -1.60
C VAL A 142 -5.18 4.41 -1.39
N LEU A 143 -4.83 5.33 -2.32
CA LEU A 143 -3.64 6.17 -2.19
C LEU A 143 -3.65 6.95 -0.87
N ILE A 144 -4.72 7.68 -0.61
CA ILE A 144 -4.84 8.54 0.58
C ILE A 144 -4.96 7.71 1.86
N TRP A 145 -5.74 6.63 1.83
CA TRP A 145 -5.91 5.73 2.95
C TRP A 145 -4.60 5.06 3.39
N ILE A 146 -3.82 4.55 2.44
CA ILE A 146 -2.51 3.93 2.72
C ILE A 146 -1.47 4.97 3.15
N ALA A 147 -1.47 6.15 2.56
CA ALA A 147 -0.59 7.23 3.01
C ALA A 147 -0.87 7.61 4.48
N ALA A 148 -2.14 7.76 4.86
CA ALA A 148 -2.53 8.02 6.24
C ALA A 148 -2.14 6.88 7.20
N PHE A 149 -2.33 5.63 6.76
CA PHE A 149 -1.91 4.45 7.52
C PHE A 149 -0.40 4.46 7.79
N ASP A 150 0.41 4.71 6.76
CA ASP A 150 1.86 4.73 6.85
C ASP A 150 2.39 5.91 7.68
N LEU A 151 1.73 7.08 7.62
CA LEU A 151 2.01 8.22 8.50
C LEU A 151 1.86 7.85 9.97
N GLY A 152 0.80 7.11 10.33
CA GLY A 152 0.58 6.61 11.68
C GLY A 152 1.71 5.68 12.14
N TYR A 153 2.20 4.82 11.26
CA TYR A 153 3.34 3.94 11.56
C TYR A 153 4.67 4.68 11.66
N ALA A 154 4.91 5.64 10.78
CA ALA A 154 6.16 6.40 10.75
C ALA A 154 6.38 7.24 12.03
N GLN A 155 5.33 7.52 12.81
CA GLN A 155 5.48 8.18 14.11
C GLN A 155 6.34 7.37 15.11
N MET A 156 6.40 6.03 14.97
CA MET A 156 7.27 5.20 15.81
C MET A 156 8.76 5.35 15.49
N ASP A 157 9.08 5.83 14.30
CA ASP A 157 10.43 5.84 13.77
C ASP A 157 11.07 7.25 13.77
N ILE A 158 10.38 8.27 14.33
CA ILE A 158 10.82 9.69 14.25
C ILE A 158 12.28 9.88 14.71
N GLU A 159 12.66 9.30 15.85
CA GLU A 159 14.02 9.44 16.38
C GLU A 159 15.05 8.71 15.52
N SER A 160 14.71 7.51 15.09
CA SER A 160 15.54 6.71 14.19
C SER A 160 15.70 7.36 12.83
N ASP A 161 14.61 7.89 12.26
CA ASP A 161 14.59 8.57 10.96
C ASP A 161 15.47 9.83 10.99
N LYS A 162 15.39 10.62 12.06
CA LYS A 162 16.27 11.79 12.25
C LYS A 162 17.74 11.39 12.35
N LYS A 163 18.05 10.29 13.05
CA LYS A 163 19.42 9.78 13.23
C LYS A 163 20.00 9.25 11.91
N THR A 164 19.19 8.54 11.12
CA THR A 164 19.62 7.89 9.87
C THR A 164 19.48 8.78 8.63
N GLY A 165 18.95 10.00 8.78
CA GLY A 165 18.74 10.94 7.68
C GLY A 165 17.57 10.56 6.77
N VAL A 166 16.63 9.76 7.25
CA VAL A 166 15.39 9.44 6.53
C VAL A 166 14.45 10.64 6.59
N ASN A 167 13.95 11.08 5.42
CA ASN A 167 13.03 12.20 5.30
C ASN A 167 11.58 11.73 5.41
N SER A 168 11.19 11.08 6.52
CA SER A 168 9.78 10.81 6.73
C SER A 168 9.01 12.08 7.09
N PHE A 169 7.72 12.13 6.76
CA PHE A 169 6.87 13.28 7.07
C PHE A 169 6.86 13.59 8.58
N PRO A 170 6.66 12.59 9.50
CA PRO A 170 6.68 12.84 10.93
C PRO A 170 8.04 13.32 11.46
N ALA A 171 9.15 12.86 10.88
CA ALA A 171 10.48 13.32 11.27
C ALA A 171 10.72 14.78 10.89
N ARG A 172 10.12 15.26 9.80
CA ARG A 172 10.27 16.62 9.27
C ARG A 172 9.28 17.62 9.91
N PHE A 173 7.99 17.22 10.03
CA PHE A 173 6.90 18.13 10.40
C PHE A 173 6.39 17.76 11.76
N GLN A 174 6.83 17.64 12.78
CA GLN A 174 6.35 17.40 14.15
C GLN A 174 5.00 16.64 14.31
N PRO A 175 4.73 15.96 15.42
CA PRO A 175 3.55 15.14 15.63
C PRO A 175 2.20 15.87 15.43
N PRO A 176 2.00 17.14 15.86
CA PRO A 176 0.71 17.81 15.65
C PRO A 176 0.34 18.00 14.18
N THR A 177 1.33 18.33 13.32
CA THR A 177 1.11 18.48 11.88
C THR A 177 0.80 17.14 11.24
N THR A 178 1.50 16.08 11.64
CA THR A 178 1.23 14.72 11.18
C THR A 178 -0.18 14.27 11.54
N MET A 179 -0.60 14.53 12.79
CA MET A 179 -1.96 14.22 13.24
C MET A 179 -3.02 15.00 12.46
N ALA A 180 -2.80 16.28 12.19
CA ALA A 180 -3.69 17.08 11.36
C ALA A 180 -3.83 16.51 9.94
N VAL A 181 -2.72 16.14 9.30
CA VAL A 181 -2.74 15.51 7.96
C VAL A 181 -3.50 14.18 7.97
N MET A 182 -3.30 13.36 8.98
CA MET A 182 -4.05 12.10 9.14
C MET A 182 -5.55 12.37 9.31
N LEU A 183 -5.95 13.33 10.14
CA LEU A 183 -7.35 13.74 10.32
C LEU A 183 -7.97 14.24 9.00
N PHE A 184 -7.29 15.12 8.28
CA PHE A 184 -7.78 15.64 7.00
C PHE A 184 -7.84 14.57 5.90
N SER A 185 -7.01 13.54 5.96
CA SER A 185 -7.06 12.43 4.98
C SER A 185 -8.30 11.56 5.13
N ILE A 186 -8.88 11.47 6.34
CA ILE A 186 -10.04 10.61 6.63
C ILE A 186 -11.25 10.95 5.76
N PRO A 187 -11.78 12.20 5.72
CA PRO A 187 -12.91 12.51 4.88
C PRO A 187 -12.61 12.38 3.38
N ILE A 188 -11.36 12.54 2.95
CA ILE A 188 -10.97 12.43 1.55
C ILE A 188 -11.08 10.97 1.07
N TRP A 189 -10.44 10.03 1.77
CA TRP A 189 -10.55 8.63 1.39
C TRP A 189 -11.96 8.06 1.63
N ALA A 190 -12.67 8.56 2.65
CA ALA A 190 -14.05 8.18 2.91
C ALA A 190 -14.97 8.62 1.74
N ALA A 191 -14.84 9.87 1.28
CA ALA A 191 -15.58 10.34 0.10
C ALA A 191 -15.24 9.51 -1.14
N ALA A 192 -13.96 9.15 -1.33
CA ALA A 192 -13.53 8.32 -2.45
C ALA A 192 -14.10 6.89 -2.38
N PHE A 193 -14.20 6.29 -1.19
CA PHE A 193 -14.77 4.94 -1.01
C PHE A 193 -16.29 4.90 -0.97
N SER A 194 -16.97 6.04 -0.79
CA SER A 194 -18.45 6.09 -0.77
C SER A 194 -19.09 5.63 -2.09
N VAL A 195 -18.34 5.69 -3.20
CA VAL A 195 -18.78 5.12 -4.51
C VAL A 195 -18.91 3.60 -4.49
N ILE A 196 -18.22 2.92 -3.56
CA ILE A 196 -18.31 1.46 -3.37
C ILE A 196 -19.51 1.13 -2.49
N SER A 197 -19.53 1.70 -1.28
CA SER A 197 -20.57 1.51 -0.29
C SER A 197 -20.58 2.65 0.71
N VAL A 198 -21.68 3.39 0.77
CA VAL A 198 -21.85 4.48 1.76
C VAL A 198 -21.83 3.92 3.18
N LEU A 199 -22.55 2.82 3.43
CA LEU A 199 -22.63 2.22 4.76
C LEU A 199 -21.26 1.71 5.23
N GLY A 200 -20.55 0.94 4.40
CA GLY A 200 -19.21 0.43 4.71
C GLY A 200 -18.22 1.57 4.97
N THR A 201 -18.32 2.65 4.22
CA THR A 201 -17.50 3.85 4.40
C THR A 201 -17.78 4.55 5.72
N LEU A 202 -19.05 4.74 6.10
CA LEU A 202 -19.43 5.38 7.37
C LEU A 202 -18.96 4.57 8.59
N ILE A 203 -19.08 3.24 8.55
CA ILE A 203 -18.58 2.37 9.61
C ILE A 203 -17.05 2.49 9.73
N SER A 204 -16.34 2.45 8.61
CA SER A 204 -14.89 2.58 8.57
C SER A 204 -14.40 3.96 9.04
N LEU A 205 -15.08 5.01 8.63
CA LEU A 205 -14.86 6.38 9.08
C LEU A 205 -14.95 6.49 10.61
N GLY A 206 -16.04 5.97 11.18
CA GLY A 206 -16.26 5.97 12.64
C GLY A 206 -15.15 5.21 13.37
N LEU A 207 -14.82 4.00 12.91
CA LEU A 207 -13.79 3.15 13.50
C LEU A 207 -12.42 3.84 13.50
N VAL A 208 -11.98 4.35 12.35
CA VAL A 208 -10.66 5.00 12.21
C VAL A 208 -10.59 6.29 13.03
N THR A 209 -11.66 7.08 13.03
CA THR A 209 -11.72 8.32 13.81
C THR A 209 -11.66 8.05 15.32
N ILE A 210 -12.40 7.06 15.83
CA ILE A 210 -12.37 6.67 17.24
C ILE A 210 -10.95 6.25 17.64
N VAL A 211 -10.29 5.43 16.83
CA VAL A 211 -8.93 4.99 17.12
C VAL A 211 -7.94 6.15 17.12
N LEU A 212 -8.06 7.07 16.17
CA LEU A 212 -7.18 8.23 16.08
C LEU A 212 -7.28 9.14 17.32
N VAL A 213 -8.48 9.28 17.89
CA VAL A 213 -8.73 10.19 19.02
C VAL A 213 -8.54 9.50 20.38
N ALA A 214 -8.91 8.22 20.51
CA ALA A 214 -9.09 7.58 21.81
C ALA A 214 -8.04 6.50 22.18
N SER A 215 -7.16 6.09 21.26
CA SER A 215 -6.31 4.90 21.49
C SER A 215 -5.08 5.11 22.40
N GLY A 216 -4.69 6.36 22.69
CA GLY A 216 -3.61 6.70 23.63
C GLY A 216 -2.33 5.87 23.38
N ASN A 217 -1.76 5.27 24.44
CA ASN A 217 -0.52 4.50 24.39
C ASN A 217 -0.60 3.20 23.54
N GLN A 218 -1.81 2.78 23.15
CA GLN A 218 -2.00 1.62 22.29
C GLN A 218 -2.32 2.02 20.84
N PHE A 219 -2.07 3.27 20.47
CA PHE A 219 -2.39 3.82 19.16
C PHE A 219 -1.98 2.91 18.01
N GLN A 220 -0.73 2.45 17.95
CA GLN A 220 -0.21 1.66 16.84
C GLN A 220 -0.98 0.34 16.63
N LYS A 221 -1.29 -0.35 17.74
CA LYS A 221 -2.02 -1.62 17.71
C LYS A 221 -3.44 -1.42 17.17
N TRP A 222 -4.15 -0.41 17.65
CA TRP A 222 -5.52 -0.14 17.24
C TRP A 222 -5.58 0.50 15.85
N TRP A 223 -4.60 1.33 15.51
CA TRP A 223 -4.44 1.92 14.18
C TRP A 223 -4.32 0.84 13.10
N PHE A 224 -3.44 -0.16 13.31
CA PHE A 224 -3.32 -1.31 12.42
C PHE A 224 -4.64 -2.05 12.28
N ARG A 225 -5.28 -2.40 13.40
CA ARG A 225 -6.54 -3.16 13.39
C ARG A 225 -7.65 -2.41 12.67
N ALA A 226 -7.81 -1.12 12.93
CA ALA A 226 -8.82 -0.30 12.29
C ALA A 226 -8.67 -0.28 10.76
N HIS A 227 -7.44 -0.11 10.26
CA HIS A 227 -7.18 -0.10 8.82
C HIS A 227 -7.38 -1.48 8.18
N VAL A 228 -6.95 -2.55 8.81
CA VAL A 228 -7.24 -3.91 8.32
C VAL A 228 -8.75 -4.17 8.31
N SER A 229 -9.45 -3.78 9.37
CA SER A 229 -10.92 -3.92 9.43
C SER A 229 -11.63 -3.09 8.37
N THR A 230 -11.14 -1.88 8.06
CA THR A 230 -11.67 -1.05 6.96
C THR A 230 -11.67 -1.80 5.64
N GLY A 231 -10.57 -2.47 5.29
CA GLY A 231 -10.49 -3.27 4.06
C GLY A 231 -11.56 -4.37 4.02
N TRP A 232 -11.75 -5.11 5.11
CA TRP A 232 -12.77 -6.15 5.19
C TRP A 232 -14.19 -5.59 5.18
N ILE A 233 -14.45 -4.50 5.93
CA ILE A 233 -15.76 -3.83 5.96
C ILE A 233 -16.17 -3.39 4.56
N LEU A 234 -15.27 -2.74 3.80
CA LEU A 234 -15.54 -2.32 2.43
C LEU A 234 -15.79 -3.52 1.52
N LEU A 235 -14.98 -4.58 1.62
CA LEU A 235 -15.13 -5.79 0.81
C LEU A 235 -16.49 -6.46 1.04
N PHE A 236 -16.90 -6.63 2.30
CA PHE A 236 -18.21 -7.21 2.61
C PHE A 236 -19.37 -6.29 2.24
N ALA A 237 -19.23 -4.99 2.44
CA ALA A 237 -20.26 -4.03 2.10
C ALA A 237 -20.52 -3.93 0.58
N MET A 238 -19.50 -4.17 -0.25
CA MET A 238 -19.66 -4.31 -1.71
C MET A 238 -20.55 -5.48 -2.12
N GLN A 239 -20.63 -6.53 -1.30
CA GLN A 239 -21.45 -7.71 -1.61
C GLN A 239 -22.92 -7.55 -1.19
N LEU A 240 -23.21 -6.51 -0.38
CA LEU A 240 -24.54 -6.21 0.12
C LEU A 240 -25.21 -5.06 -0.65
N SER A 241 -24.47 -4.38 -1.51
CA SER A 241 -24.96 -3.28 -2.36
C SER A 241 -25.21 -3.76 -3.79
#